data_047cb5636ce725de032078170fa4879e
#
_entry.id   047cb5636ce725de032078170fa4879e
#
_cell.length_a   1.000
_cell.length_b   1.000
_cell.length_c   1.000
_cell.angle_alpha   90.00
_cell.angle_beta   90.00
_cell.angle_gamma   90.00
#
_symmetry.space_group_name_H-M   'P 1'
#
loop_
_entity.id
_entity.type
_entity.pdbx_description
1 polymer ?
#
loop_
_entity_poly.entity_id
_entity_poly.type
_entity_poly.pdbx_seq_one_letter_code
_entity_poly.pdbx_strand_id
1 'polypeptide(L)'
;LALPGVGPYTARAVLAFAFEQDAAVVDTNVGRVLARFAGCSLKPRQAQDMADASVPVGAGWAWNQAVLDLGSMVCRARAPRCKQCPIAEACVWQGNREKNGPDPAPGSAGVAGKQSRFEGSDRQGRGRLVAALGLGPVNGDHLAPVMGWPDDPQRAQRVAATVVADGLAQETNNGFVLP
;
A
#
# COMPACT_ATOMS: atom_id res chain seq x y z
N LEU A 1 12.09 -11.63 -1.27
CA LEU A 1 12.09 -10.39 -2.10
C LEU A 1 12.74 -10.59 -3.49
N ALA A 2 13.05 -11.82 -3.87
CA ALA A 2 13.64 -12.10 -5.20
C ALA A 2 12.58 -12.14 -6.33
N LEU A 3 11.29 -12.17 -5.99
CA LEU A 3 10.21 -12.22 -6.98
C LEU A 3 9.91 -10.83 -7.53
N PRO A 4 9.80 -10.67 -8.87
CA PRO A 4 9.40 -9.41 -9.48
C PRO A 4 8.06 -8.90 -8.93
N GLY A 5 7.96 -7.60 -8.68
CA GLY A 5 6.75 -6.97 -8.14
C GLY A 5 6.46 -7.23 -6.66
N VAL A 6 7.28 -8.00 -5.96
CA VAL A 6 7.12 -8.26 -4.52
C VAL A 6 8.01 -7.32 -3.71
N GLY A 7 7.41 -6.26 -3.19
CA GLY A 7 8.07 -5.34 -2.26
C GLY A 7 7.99 -5.81 -0.80
N PRO A 8 8.64 -5.07 0.14
CA PRO A 8 8.64 -5.41 1.57
C PRO A 8 7.23 -5.57 2.16
N TYR A 9 6.28 -4.71 1.77
CA TYR A 9 4.89 -4.81 2.19
C TYR A 9 4.25 -6.14 1.77
N THR A 10 4.33 -6.47 0.47
CA THR A 10 3.72 -7.69 -0.08
C THR A 10 4.34 -8.93 0.54
N ALA A 11 5.67 -8.98 0.67
CA ALA A 11 6.36 -10.10 1.29
C ALA A 11 5.89 -10.33 2.73
N ARG A 12 5.82 -9.28 3.54
CA ARG A 12 5.33 -9.36 4.93
C ARG A 12 3.86 -9.72 5.02
N ALA A 13 3.02 -9.20 4.13
CA ALA A 13 1.60 -9.56 4.07
C ALA A 13 1.41 -11.06 3.77
N VAL A 14 2.18 -11.62 2.85
CA VAL A 14 2.16 -13.07 2.58
C VAL A 14 2.61 -13.85 3.80
N LEU A 15 3.71 -13.47 4.46
CA LEU A 15 4.19 -14.13 5.67
C LEU A 15 3.14 -14.10 6.79
N ALA A 16 2.51 -12.96 7.03
CA ALA A 16 1.54 -12.80 8.10
C ALA A 16 0.20 -13.50 7.82
N PHE A 17 -0.33 -13.34 6.59
CA PHE A 17 -1.70 -13.78 6.29
C PHE A 17 -1.81 -15.16 5.64
N ALA A 18 -0.79 -15.59 4.89
CA ALA A 18 -0.79 -16.91 4.26
C ALA A 18 0.02 -17.95 5.04
N PHE A 19 1.03 -17.52 5.78
CA PHE A 19 1.91 -18.41 6.56
C PHE A 19 1.80 -18.19 8.07
N GLU A 20 0.92 -17.31 8.52
CA GLU A 20 0.61 -17.01 9.94
C GLU A 20 1.85 -16.69 10.79
N GLN A 21 2.89 -16.11 10.16
CA GLN A 21 4.10 -15.73 10.86
C GLN A 21 3.94 -14.39 11.59
N ASP A 22 4.72 -14.19 12.63
CA ASP A 22 4.77 -12.94 13.41
C ASP A 22 5.52 -11.84 12.66
N ALA A 23 5.02 -11.47 11.49
CA ALA A 23 5.56 -10.43 10.64
C ALA A 23 4.59 -9.24 10.62
N ALA A 24 5.02 -8.06 11.08
CA ALA A 24 4.20 -6.87 11.02
C ALA A 24 4.10 -6.32 9.59
N VAL A 25 2.90 -5.93 9.18
CA VAL A 25 2.60 -5.34 7.87
C VAL A 25 2.31 -3.86 8.04
N VAL A 26 3.15 -3.00 7.51
CA VAL A 26 2.98 -1.53 7.62
C VAL A 26 2.45 -0.96 6.31
N ASP A 27 1.14 -0.75 6.26
CA ASP A 27 0.46 0.01 5.20
C ASP A 27 0.20 1.46 5.64
N THR A 28 -0.53 2.21 4.84
CA THR A 28 -0.97 3.58 5.13
C THR A 28 -1.79 3.68 6.42
N ASN A 29 -2.60 2.68 6.75
CA ASN A 29 -3.43 2.67 7.97
C ASN A 29 -2.57 2.40 9.19
N VAL A 30 -1.74 1.37 9.13
CA VAL A 30 -0.82 1.00 10.22
C VAL A 30 0.18 2.12 10.49
N GLY A 31 0.82 2.67 9.45
CA GLY A 31 1.77 3.79 9.59
C GLY A 31 1.13 5.01 10.26
N ARG A 32 -0.12 5.33 9.92
CA ARG A 32 -0.88 6.41 10.57
C ARG A 32 -1.19 6.11 12.04
N VAL A 33 -1.62 4.90 12.37
CA VAL A 33 -1.88 4.48 13.75
C VAL A 33 -0.60 4.60 14.57
N LEU A 34 0.50 4.04 14.10
CA LEU A 34 1.79 4.06 14.81
C LEU A 34 2.31 5.48 15.04
N ALA A 35 2.27 6.35 14.02
CA ALA A 35 2.72 7.73 14.16
C ALA A 35 1.91 8.50 15.22
N ARG A 36 0.59 8.35 15.22
CA ARG A 36 -0.27 8.99 16.22
C ARG A 36 -0.11 8.37 17.62
N PHE A 37 0.07 7.07 17.69
CA PHE A 37 0.33 6.37 18.94
C PHE A 37 1.65 6.85 19.57
N ALA A 38 2.72 6.95 18.77
CA ALA A 38 4.02 7.48 19.20
C ALA A 38 4.06 9.00 19.41
N GLY A 39 3.07 9.75 18.87
CA GLY A 39 3.03 11.21 18.96
C GLY A 39 4.07 11.93 18.08
N CYS A 40 4.72 11.23 17.14
CA CYS A 40 5.73 11.79 16.26
C CYS A 40 5.70 11.15 14.86
N SER A 41 6.27 11.88 13.88
CA SER A 41 6.45 11.32 12.54
C SER A 41 7.50 10.23 12.54
N LEU A 42 7.20 9.11 11.87
CA LEU A 42 8.07 7.94 11.82
C LEU A 42 8.65 7.75 10.41
N LYS A 43 9.96 7.55 10.31
CA LYS A 43 10.63 7.11 9.08
C LYS A 43 10.27 5.64 8.79
N PRO A 44 10.44 5.15 7.53
CA PRO A 44 10.06 3.77 7.15
C PRO A 44 10.59 2.70 8.09
N ARG A 45 11.89 2.77 8.43
CA ARG A 45 12.52 1.80 9.34
C ARG A 45 11.94 1.89 10.76
N GLN A 46 11.75 3.10 11.29
CA GLN A 46 11.20 3.30 12.63
C GLN A 46 9.77 2.75 12.74
N ALA A 47 8.93 3.02 11.72
CA ALA A 47 7.57 2.48 11.69
C ALA A 47 7.56 0.95 11.64
N GLN A 48 8.47 0.34 10.85
CA GLN A 48 8.58 -1.09 10.76
C GLN A 48 9.11 -1.72 12.05
N ASP A 49 10.20 -1.17 12.63
CA ASP A 49 10.78 -1.64 13.89
C ASP A 49 9.75 -1.58 15.04
N MET A 50 8.98 -0.48 15.10
CA MET A 50 7.91 -0.32 16.07
C MET A 50 6.78 -1.33 15.87
N ALA A 51 6.37 -1.56 14.62
CA ALA A 51 5.36 -2.55 14.29
C ALA A 51 5.82 -3.97 14.69
N ASP A 52 7.03 -4.35 14.29
CA ASP A 52 7.61 -5.68 14.61
C ASP A 52 7.70 -5.90 16.12
N ALA A 53 8.10 -4.88 16.88
CA ALA A 53 8.16 -4.95 18.35
C ALA A 53 6.78 -5.02 19.03
N SER A 54 5.71 -4.68 18.31
CA SER A 54 4.33 -4.68 18.85
C SER A 54 3.56 -5.96 18.57
N VAL A 55 4.07 -6.84 17.71
CA VAL A 55 3.41 -8.13 17.39
C VAL A 55 3.63 -9.09 18.54
N PRO A 56 2.55 -9.58 19.20
CA PRO A 56 2.71 -10.63 20.22
C PRO A 56 3.08 -11.97 19.57
N VAL A 57 3.89 -12.76 20.25
CA VAL A 57 4.30 -14.09 19.78
C VAL A 57 3.08 -14.98 19.51
N GLY A 58 3.01 -15.56 18.31
CA GLY A 58 1.91 -16.42 17.87
C GLY A 58 0.63 -15.69 17.49
N ALA A 59 0.63 -14.34 17.45
CA ALA A 59 -0.56 -13.55 17.14
C ALA A 59 -0.39 -12.62 15.93
N GLY A 60 0.57 -12.89 15.06
CA GLY A 60 0.89 -12.05 13.92
C GLY A 60 -0.31 -11.77 13.03
N TRP A 61 -1.10 -12.78 12.67
CA TRP A 61 -2.30 -12.61 11.86
C TRP A 61 -3.33 -11.69 12.55
N ALA A 62 -3.68 -12.00 13.79
CA ALA A 62 -4.70 -11.25 14.54
C ALA A 62 -4.28 -9.81 14.82
N TRP A 63 -3.01 -9.58 15.16
CA TRP A 63 -2.47 -8.25 15.42
C TRP A 63 -2.53 -7.38 14.15
N ASN A 64 -2.06 -7.90 13.00
CA ASN A 64 -2.11 -7.17 11.73
C ASN A 64 -3.55 -6.80 11.37
N GLN A 65 -4.49 -7.75 11.46
CA GLN A 65 -5.89 -7.49 11.17
C GLN A 65 -6.46 -6.41 12.10
N ALA A 66 -6.22 -6.52 13.41
CA ALA A 66 -6.72 -5.56 14.39
C ALA A 66 -6.20 -4.14 14.15
N VAL A 67 -4.91 -3.97 13.81
CA VAL A 67 -4.33 -2.63 13.57
C VAL A 67 -4.78 -2.05 12.24
N LEU A 68 -4.94 -2.88 11.19
CA LEU A 68 -5.52 -2.47 9.91
C LEU A 68 -6.96 -1.98 10.09
N ASP A 69 -7.79 -2.71 10.84
CA ASP A 69 -9.18 -2.36 11.13
C ASP A 69 -9.26 -1.10 12.00
N LEU A 70 -8.42 -1.00 13.03
CA LEU A 70 -8.31 0.22 13.84
C LEU A 70 -8.00 1.44 12.96
N GLY A 71 -7.06 1.32 12.02
CA GLY A 71 -6.68 2.38 11.11
C GLY A 71 -7.80 2.75 10.13
N SER A 72 -8.54 1.77 9.62
CA SER A 72 -9.61 2.00 8.63
C SER A 72 -10.90 2.54 9.26
N MET A 73 -11.31 2.02 10.40
CA MET A 73 -12.61 2.30 11.02
C MET A 73 -12.56 3.40 12.08
N VAL A 74 -11.52 3.44 12.91
CA VAL A 74 -11.42 4.33 14.08
C VAL A 74 -10.38 5.42 13.87
N CYS A 75 -9.11 5.07 13.68
CA CYS A 75 -8.00 6.01 13.51
C CYS A 75 -7.91 6.52 12.06
N ARG A 76 -9.02 7.02 11.52
CA ARG A 76 -9.15 7.46 10.13
C ARG A 76 -8.25 8.65 9.82
N ALA A 77 -7.90 8.82 8.54
CA ALA A 77 -7.05 9.93 8.08
C ALA A 77 -7.68 11.29 8.39
N ARG A 78 -9.00 11.42 8.20
CA ARG A 78 -9.77 12.61 8.55
C ARG A 78 -10.78 12.27 9.65
N ALA A 79 -10.96 13.19 10.60
CA ALA A 79 -11.89 13.03 11.72
C ALA A 79 -11.76 11.67 12.44
N PRO A 80 -10.60 11.38 13.05
CA PRO A 80 -10.41 10.13 13.81
C PRO A 80 -11.39 10.07 14.99
N ARG A 81 -11.89 8.86 15.27
CA ARG A 81 -12.87 8.61 16.35
C ARG A 81 -12.17 8.28 17.67
N CYS A 82 -11.33 9.20 18.17
CA CYS A 82 -10.50 8.95 19.34
C CYS A 82 -11.27 8.58 20.59
N LYS A 83 -12.51 9.09 20.77
CA LYS A 83 -13.39 8.72 21.90
C LYS A 83 -13.84 7.25 21.88
N GLN A 84 -13.78 6.59 20.73
CA GLN A 84 -14.15 5.18 20.53
C GLN A 84 -12.91 4.29 20.36
N CYS A 85 -11.71 4.86 20.48
CA CYS A 85 -10.47 4.15 20.22
C CYS A 85 -10.08 3.29 21.42
N PRO A 86 -9.90 1.97 21.25
CA PRO A 86 -9.57 1.07 22.37
C PRO A 86 -8.18 1.32 22.95
N ILE A 87 -7.28 2.01 22.22
CA ILE A 87 -5.94 2.35 22.66
C ILE A 87 -5.78 3.84 22.96
N ALA A 88 -6.88 4.58 23.16
CA ALA A 88 -6.83 6.04 23.34
C ALA A 88 -5.98 6.47 24.54
N GLU A 89 -6.07 5.76 25.66
CA GLU A 89 -5.36 6.09 26.90
C GLU A 89 -3.84 6.04 26.74
N ALA A 90 -3.35 5.09 25.95
CA ALA A 90 -1.93 4.92 25.68
C ALA A 90 -1.42 5.76 24.48
N CYS A 91 -2.33 6.37 23.71
CA CYS A 91 -2.00 7.11 22.52
C CYS A 91 -1.52 8.52 22.85
N VAL A 92 -0.29 8.88 22.47
CA VAL A 92 0.30 10.19 22.78
C VAL A 92 -0.47 11.32 22.10
N TRP A 93 -0.86 11.18 20.83
CA TRP A 93 -1.52 12.26 20.11
C TRP A 93 -3.01 12.44 20.48
N GLN A 94 -3.77 11.38 20.68
CA GLN A 94 -5.20 11.37 21.08
C GLN A 94 -6.15 12.29 20.28
N GLY A 95 -5.76 12.74 19.09
CA GLY A 95 -6.54 13.68 18.28
C GLY A 95 -6.63 15.11 18.85
N ASN A 96 -5.96 15.40 19.94
CA ASN A 96 -6.01 16.70 20.59
C ASN A 96 -4.86 17.58 20.10
N ARG A 97 -5.12 18.39 19.08
CA ARG A 97 -4.14 19.31 18.49
C ARG A 97 -3.69 20.43 19.44
N GLU A 98 -4.56 20.89 20.29
CA GLU A 98 -4.26 21.99 21.23
C GLU A 98 -3.28 21.53 22.30
N LYS A 99 -3.45 20.31 22.78
CA LYS A 99 -2.61 19.73 23.83
C LYS A 99 -1.35 19.05 23.28
N ASN A 100 -1.48 18.32 22.16
CA ASN A 100 -0.47 17.37 21.67
C ASN A 100 0.13 17.79 20.32
N GLY A 101 -0.14 19.01 19.85
CA GLY A 101 0.40 19.56 18.61
C GLY A 101 -0.24 19.01 17.34
N PRO A 102 0.36 19.29 16.16
CA PRO A 102 -0.17 18.88 14.88
C PRO A 102 -0.20 17.36 14.75
N ASP A 103 -1.09 16.86 13.86
CA ASP A 103 -1.17 15.43 13.54
C ASP A 103 0.17 14.91 13.00
N PRO A 104 0.83 13.95 13.69
CA PRO A 104 2.13 13.44 13.27
C PRO A 104 2.05 12.45 12.09
N ALA A 105 0.85 12.01 11.70
CA ALA A 105 0.68 11.06 10.62
C ALA A 105 1.07 11.61 9.24
N PRO A 106 0.70 12.85 8.83
CA PRO A 106 1.20 13.43 7.59
C PRO A 106 2.72 13.50 7.58
N GLY A 107 3.34 12.92 6.55
CA GLY A 107 4.80 12.84 6.42
C GLY A 107 5.45 11.64 7.11
N SER A 108 4.67 10.80 7.79
CA SER A 108 5.14 9.50 8.30
C SER A 108 5.19 8.45 7.20
N ALA A 109 6.04 7.45 7.41
CA ALA A 109 6.18 6.30 6.53
C ALA A 109 4.85 5.54 6.36
N GLY A 110 4.60 5.08 5.15
CA GLY A 110 3.36 4.40 4.79
C GLY A 110 2.16 5.35 4.63
N VAL A 111 2.24 6.57 5.18
CA VAL A 111 1.18 7.58 4.99
C VAL A 111 1.46 8.33 3.70
N ALA A 112 0.93 7.81 2.61
CA ALA A 112 1.02 8.47 1.31
C ALA A 112 0.39 9.86 1.39
N GLY A 113 1.00 10.81 0.67
CA GLY A 113 0.37 12.08 0.34
C GLY A 113 -0.98 11.86 -0.37
N LYS A 114 -1.57 12.89 -0.90
CA LYS A 114 -2.84 12.81 -1.64
C LYS A 114 -2.71 11.82 -2.81
N GLN A 115 -3.22 10.61 -2.64
CA GLN A 115 -3.21 9.60 -3.70
C GLN A 115 -4.15 10.05 -4.84
N SER A 116 -3.69 9.96 -6.08
CA SER A 116 -4.54 10.23 -7.24
C SER A 116 -5.75 9.28 -7.27
N ARG A 117 -6.85 9.76 -7.84
CA ARG A 117 -8.04 8.94 -8.07
C ARG A 117 -7.65 7.67 -8.83
N PHE A 118 -8.20 6.52 -8.44
CA PHE A 118 -7.90 5.23 -9.08
C PHE A 118 -8.39 5.20 -10.53
N GLU A 119 -9.62 5.65 -10.74
CA GLU A 119 -10.26 5.69 -12.04
C GLU A 119 -9.44 6.54 -13.03
N GLY A 120 -9.09 5.97 -14.18
CA GLY A 120 -8.28 6.61 -15.21
C GLY A 120 -6.78 6.76 -14.85
N SER A 121 -6.31 6.27 -13.69
CA SER A 121 -4.90 6.39 -13.28
C SER A 121 -3.97 5.39 -13.99
N ASP A 122 -2.66 5.68 -13.99
CA ASP A 122 -1.63 4.76 -14.50
C ASP A 122 -1.68 3.41 -13.76
N ARG A 123 -2.01 3.42 -12.48
CA ARG A 123 -2.19 2.22 -11.66
C ARG A 123 -3.34 1.33 -12.17
N GLN A 124 -4.47 1.92 -12.60
CA GLN A 124 -5.56 1.18 -13.21
C GLN A 124 -5.16 0.61 -14.57
N GLY A 125 -4.49 1.40 -15.41
CA GLY A 125 -4.00 0.94 -16.72
C GLY A 125 -3.02 -0.21 -16.61
N ARG A 126 -2.07 -0.14 -15.65
CA ARG A 126 -1.17 -1.27 -15.34
C ARG A 126 -1.94 -2.54 -14.98
N GLY A 127 -2.92 -2.43 -14.09
CA GLY A 127 -3.75 -3.57 -13.69
C GLY A 127 -4.52 -4.19 -14.85
N ARG A 128 -5.07 -3.37 -15.74
CA ARG A 128 -5.77 -3.83 -16.96
C ARG A 128 -4.82 -4.56 -17.93
N LEU A 129 -3.61 -4.04 -18.13
CA LEU A 129 -2.60 -4.70 -18.97
C LEU A 129 -2.24 -6.08 -18.41
N VAL A 130 -1.89 -6.17 -17.13
CA VAL A 130 -1.52 -7.45 -16.49
C VAL A 130 -2.67 -8.45 -16.54
N ALA A 131 -3.90 -8.00 -16.30
CA ALA A 131 -5.09 -8.85 -16.40
C ALA A 131 -5.31 -9.38 -17.84
N ALA A 132 -5.13 -8.53 -18.86
CA ALA A 132 -5.24 -8.92 -20.25
C ALA A 132 -4.15 -9.92 -20.67
N LEU A 133 -2.91 -9.71 -20.20
CA LEU A 133 -1.79 -10.62 -20.44
C LEU A 133 -2.02 -12.01 -19.81
N GLY A 134 -2.77 -12.09 -18.71
CA GLY A 134 -3.20 -13.34 -18.12
C GLY A 134 -4.18 -14.16 -19.02
N LEU A 135 -4.82 -13.49 -19.99
CA LEU A 135 -5.72 -14.13 -20.97
C LEU A 135 -5.01 -14.44 -22.29
N GLY A 136 -3.88 -13.80 -22.58
CA GLY A 136 -3.09 -14.00 -23.79
C GLY A 136 -2.25 -12.78 -24.18
N PRO A 137 -1.44 -12.87 -25.26
CA PRO A 137 -0.64 -11.77 -25.77
C PRO A 137 -1.48 -10.53 -26.09
N VAL A 138 -0.96 -9.35 -25.77
CA VAL A 138 -1.56 -8.04 -26.12
C VAL A 138 -0.76 -7.42 -27.25
N ASN A 139 -1.38 -7.29 -28.43
CA ASN A 139 -0.76 -6.62 -29.57
C ASN A 139 -0.54 -5.13 -29.27
N GLY A 140 0.56 -4.55 -29.78
CA GLY A 140 0.91 -3.15 -29.60
C GLY A 140 -0.20 -2.18 -30.01
N ASP A 141 -0.90 -2.45 -31.10
CA ASP A 141 -2.03 -1.62 -31.60
C ASP A 141 -3.25 -1.63 -30.65
N HIS A 142 -3.41 -2.68 -29.84
CA HIS A 142 -4.48 -2.79 -28.86
C HIS A 142 -4.07 -2.36 -27.45
N LEU A 143 -2.83 -1.95 -27.25
CA LEU A 143 -2.30 -1.60 -25.93
C LEU A 143 -3.11 -0.46 -25.28
N ALA A 144 -3.31 0.64 -25.99
CA ALA A 144 -3.99 1.82 -25.47
C ALA A 144 -5.46 1.57 -25.12
N PRO A 145 -6.28 0.94 -25.96
CA PRO A 145 -7.63 0.51 -25.61
C PRO A 145 -7.67 -0.45 -24.40
N VAL A 146 -6.80 -1.44 -24.35
CA VAL A 146 -6.72 -2.43 -23.26
C VAL A 146 -6.44 -1.73 -21.93
N MET A 147 -5.51 -0.77 -21.91
CA MET A 147 -5.18 -0.01 -20.71
C MET A 147 -6.24 1.04 -20.33
N GLY A 148 -7.22 1.28 -21.22
CA GLY A 148 -8.33 2.22 -21.00
C GLY A 148 -8.01 3.66 -21.42
N TRP A 149 -7.07 3.84 -22.36
CA TRP A 149 -6.67 5.13 -22.93
C TRP A 149 -6.62 5.06 -24.45
N PRO A 150 -7.75 4.80 -25.15
CA PRO A 150 -7.77 4.60 -26.59
C PRO A 150 -7.19 5.79 -27.37
N ASP A 151 -7.32 6.99 -26.81
CA ASP A 151 -6.88 8.24 -27.43
C ASP A 151 -5.48 8.70 -26.95
N ASP A 152 -4.79 7.91 -26.10
CA ASP A 152 -3.47 8.25 -25.56
C ASP A 152 -2.48 7.07 -25.64
N PRO A 153 -2.04 6.70 -26.85
CA PRO A 153 -1.11 5.59 -27.05
C PRO A 153 0.27 5.86 -26.45
N GLN A 154 0.69 7.13 -26.38
CA GLN A 154 1.99 7.48 -25.78
C GLN A 154 2.00 7.20 -24.27
N ARG A 155 0.92 7.51 -23.59
CA ARG A 155 0.74 7.18 -22.17
C ARG A 155 0.73 5.66 -21.95
N ALA A 156 -0.01 4.94 -22.80
CA ALA A 156 -0.08 3.49 -22.72
C ALA A 156 1.30 2.85 -22.87
N GLN A 157 2.09 3.27 -23.84
CA GLN A 157 3.44 2.77 -24.07
C GLN A 157 4.37 3.09 -22.89
N ARG A 158 4.36 4.34 -22.41
CA ARG A 158 5.15 4.76 -21.25
C ARG A 158 4.83 3.93 -20.00
N VAL A 159 3.56 3.68 -19.75
CA VAL A 159 3.12 2.92 -18.58
C VAL A 159 3.39 1.43 -18.74
N ALA A 160 3.22 0.86 -19.95
CA ALA A 160 3.58 -0.52 -20.24
C ALA A 160 5.08 -0.78 -20.03
N ALA A 161 5.95 0.15 -20.42
CA ALA A 161 7.38 0.06 -20.16
C ALA A 161 7.70 -0.09 -18.66
N THR A 162 6.89 0.52 -17.75
CA THR A 162 7.06 0.30 -16.31
C THR A 162 6.65 -1.10 -15.86
N VAL A 163 5.69 -1.73 -16.54
CA VAL A 163 5.28 -3.12 -16.27
C VAL A 163 6.38 -4.09 -16.70
N VAL A 164 7.03 -3.81 -17.83
CA VAL A 164 8.21 -4.57 -18.30
C VAL A 164 9.39 -4.40 -17.36
N ALA A 165 9.71 -3.17 -16.96
CA ALA A 165 10.79 -2.87 -16.02
C ALA A 165 10.61 -3.59 -14.66
N ASP A 166 9.36 -3.77 -14.22
CA ASP A 166 9.03 -4.51 -12.99
C ASP A 166 9.04 -6.05 -13.19
N GLY A 167 9.36 -6.55 -14.40
CA GLY A 167 9.40 -7.97 -14.71
C GLY A 167 8.03 -8.66 -14.77
N LEU A 168 6.95 -7.90 -14.92
CA LEU A 168 5.58 -8.40 -14.98
C LEU A 168 5.07 -8.62 -16.42
N ALA A 169 5.83 -8.17 -17.40
CA ALA A 169 5.60 -8.40 -18.83
C ALA A 169 6.94 -8.42 -19.58
N GLN A 170 6.90 -8.97 -20.78
CA GLN A 170 7.98 -8.89 -21.77
C GLN A 170 7.45 -8.21 -23.02
N GLU A 171 8.23 -7.29 -23.60
CA GLU A 171 7.95 -6.68 -24.89
C GLU A 171 8.50 -7.58 -25.99
N THR A 172 7.72 -7.78 -27.04
CA THR A 172 8.06 -8.55 -28.23
C THR A 172 7.87 -7.70 -29.49
N ASN A 173 8.28 -8.19 -30.65
CA ASN A 173 8.06 -7.48 -31.92
C ASN A 173 6.59 -7.21 -32.22
N ASN A 174 5.64 -7.97 -31.63
CA ASN A 174 4.21 -7.87 -31.92
C ASN A 174 3.41 -7.29 -30.74
N GLY A 175 4.04 -6.91 -29.63
CA GLY A 175 3.35 -6.39 -28.44
C GLY A 175 3.91 -6.94 -27.14
N PHE A 176 3.06 -7.34 -26.22
CA PHE A 176 3.43 -7.73 -24.85
C PHE A 176 2.92 -9.13 -24.50
N VAL A 177 3.72 -9.87 -23.72
CA VAL A 177 3.42 -11.21 -23.19
C VAL A 177 3.78 -11.30 -21.70
N LEU A 178 3.27 -12.31 -21.00
CA LEU A 178 3.79 -12.66 -19.67
C LEU A 178 5.23 -13.21 -19.78
N PRO A 179 6.06 -13.02 -18.74
CA PRO A 179 7.41 -13.61 -18.67
C PRO A 179 7.41 -15.12 -18.73
#